data_d5987bd65d3fecbe84662046651fe263
#
_entry.id   d5987bd65d3fecbe84662046651fe263
#
_cell.length_a   1.000
_cell.length_b   1.000
_cell.length_c   1.000
_cell.angle_alpha   90.00
_cell.angle_beta   90.00
_cell.angle_gamma   90.00
#
_symmetry.space_group_name_H-M   'P 1'
#
loop_
_entity.id
_entity.type
_entity.pdbx_description
1 polymer ?
#
loop_
_entity_poly.entity_id
_entity_poly.type
_entity_poly.pdbx_seq_one_letter_code
_entity_poly.pdbx_strand_id
1 'polypeptide(L)'
;MKTNMKKHILGGLFIVAAGTAFTACSSDFLDTQPTDRVGTDLVWSTYNMANAVVNGAYERFYYENGYETPDWQNFDAATDVCDLDANWSAYDWCRGRCNSTYWGFSNLWKRLYEEIYRTNNVVCNLDKCTSMSKEERARDIAECKFLRAWAYYRANVFWRGVPIYTEPVEYGQDTKGRNTEAEVWEQVIKDCSEAIEEPNLPNKYSTSDSNYGRVTKACAYYLRGQVYMWLKQWDKAVSDFKAITTMGFELFPDYKSMFKAANERNDEYIFQYQYSEEDGMGSLLARTQGNRVTYTADGFGCWNNLIPNPYFVDSYEYANGKPFKMDEAIPGYSSMTPKERSVYFLRNGLDPNSSDAKLKAAYEQMVTYGSDMSKYDKNGNEERILKVYKDRDPRMLMNFITPYSTYKGGATADCWDYTLRWPYIGSDNAAPYDLRTDTNDRFYYLWRKYVPEGREMKNALNSDIDTPIFRYAGALLSLAEALNEAGQTQEAVKYVNMVRGRIPGLALLNSNEWTQVSGQEDLRERIRNEYGWELCGEGQLYWKQIRWDTWMDRKIGTNRATVSDPSQLNGANGMTEIWGTKRYTNGYMGEYAKVFAIPQSEIERNPNLTQNSGW
;
A
#
# COMPACT_ATOMS: atom_id res chain seq x y z
N MET A 1 64.18 -60.17 -35.60
CA MET A 1 64.90 -58.89 -35.44
C MET A 1 64.09 -57.72 -36.06
N LYS A 2 62.75 -57.73 -36.00
CA LYS A 2 61.87 -56.65 -36.58
C LYS A 2 60.87 -56.05 -35.59
N THR A 3 60.95 -56.37 -34.30
CA THR A 3 59.91 -55.96 -33.33
C THR A 3 60.37 -54.87 -32.33
N ASN A 4 61.67 -54.52 -32.30
CA ASN A 4 62.16 -53.50 -31.33
C ASN A 4 62.36 -52.09 -31.88
N MET A 5 62.27 -51.91 -33.21
CA MET A 5 62.44 -50.57 -33.81
C MET A 5 61.17 -49.73 -33.81
N LYS A 6 59.98 -50.33 -33.69
CA LYS A 6 58.71 -49.57 -33.58
C LYS A 6 58.39 -48.96 -32.20
N LYS A 7 58.98 -49.48 -31.17
CA LYS A 7 58.79 -48.98 -29.78
C LYS A 7 59.57 -47.70 -29.47
N HIS A 8 60.68 -47.50 -30.11
CA HIS A 8 61.49 -46.29 -29.88
C HIS A 8 61.03 -45.10 -30.72
N ILE A 9 60.32 -45.28 -31.81
CA ILE A 9 59.77 -44.23 -32.65
C ILE A 9 58.49 -43.71 -31.99
N LEU A 10 57.66 -44.56 -31.36
CA LEU A 10 56.51 -44.14 -30.63
C LEU A 10 56.81 -43.34 -29.32
N GLY A 11 57.95 -43.70 -28.63
CA GLY A 11 58.35 -42.98 -27.43
C GLY A 11 58.88 -41.56 -27.71
N GLY A 12 59.57 -41.37 -28.86
CA GLY A 12 60.05 -40.06 -29.28
C GLY A 12 58.95 -39.08 -29.75
N LEU A 13 57.88 -39.59 -30.36
CA LEU A 13 56.75 -38.78 -30.76
C LEU A 13 55.87 -38.33 -29.56
N PHE A 14 55.82 -39.15 -28.50
CA PHE A 14 55.08 -38.77 -27.29
C PHE A 14 55.78 -37.70 -26.45
N ILE A 15 57.11 -37.66 -26.45
CA ILE A 15 57.87 -36.64 -25.71
C ILE A 15 57.85 -35.29 -26.45
N VAL A 16 57.82 -35.26 -27.78
CA VAL A 16 57.71 -34.02 -28.55
C VAL A 16 56.28 -33.49 -28.50
N ALA A 17 55.25 -34.35 -28.46
CA ALA A 17 53.85 -33.91 -28.28
C ALA A 17 53.54 -33.38 -26.87
N ALA A 18 54.22 -33.89 -25.84
CA ALA A 18 54.10 -33.37 -24.47
C ALA A 18 54.86 -32.06 -24.23
N GLY A 19 55.92 -31.79 -24.99
CA GLY A 19 56.68 -30.54 -24.89
C GLY A 19 56.01 -29.33 -25.58
N THR A 20 55.16 -29.58 -26.56
CA THR A 20 54.39 -28.50 -27.25
C THR A 20 53.05 -28.18 -26.58
N ALA A 21 52.58 -29.01 -25.64
CA ALA A 21 51.35 -28.74 -24.91
C ALA A 21 51.51 -27.77 -23.71
N PHE A 22 52.74 -27.43 -23.33
CA PHE A 22 53.00 -26.52 -22.21
C PHE A 22 53.24 -25.04 -22.61
N THR A 23 53.20 -24.71 -23.88
CA THR A 23 53.39 -23.32 -24.32
C THR A 23 52.09 -22.65 -24.85
N ALA A 24 50.95 -23.30 -24.66
CA ALA A 24 49.65 -22.79 -25.19
C ALA A 24 48.67 -22.35 -24.09
N CYS A 25 49.12 -22.07 -22.88
CA CYS A 25 48.35 -21.34 -21.89
C CYS A 25 48.93 -19.94 -21.76
N SER A 26 48.62 -19.06 -22.71
CA SER A 26 48.64 -17.64 -22.41
C SER A 26 47.48 -17.37 -21.45
N SER A 27 47.68 -16.58 -20.40
CA SER A 27 46.66 -16.13 -19.47
C SER A 27 45.42 -15.58 -20.18
N ASP A 28 45.57 -15.10 -21.40
CA ASP A 28 44.54 -14.50 -22.24
C ASP A 28 43.50 -15.50 -22.81
N PHE A 29 43.83 -16.83 -22.83
CA PHE A 29 42.89 -17.84 -23.33
C PHE A 29 41.77 -18.18 -22.33
N LEU A 30 41.99 -17.89 -21.03
CA LEU A 30 40.98 -18.09 -19.98
C LEU A 30 40.21 -16.80 -19.69
N ASP A 31 40.58 -15.69 -20.31
CA ASP A 31 39.92 -14.38 -20.14
C ASP A 31 38.86 -14.15 -21.25
N THR A 32 38.13 -15.21 -21.61
CA THR A 32 36.97 -15.09 -22.49
C THR A 32 35.85 -14.43 -21.72
N GLN A 33 35.59 -13.18 -22.05
CA GLN A 33 34.37 -12.49 -21.61
C GLN A 33 33.16 -13.32 -22.08
N PRO A 34 32.17 -13.60 -21.21
CA PRO A 34 30.95 -14.27 -21.61
C PRO A 34 30.29 -13.49 -22.75
N THR A 35 30.05 -14.13 -23.90
CA THR A 35 29.41 -13.49 -25.06
C THR A 35 27.91 -13.31 -24.89
N ASP A 36 27.33 -13.88 -23.83
CA ASP A 36 25.92 -13.83 -23.45
C ASP A 36 25.62 -12.82 -22.32
N ARG A 37 26.65 -12.17 -21.78
CA ARG A 37 26.52 -11.15 -20.71
C ARG A 37 27.40 -9.96 -21.00
N VAL A 38 26.88 -8.77 -20.74
CA VAL A 38 27.68 -7.54 -20.78
C VAL A 38 28.64 -7.56 -19.57
N GLY A 39 29.95 -7.52 -19.82
CA GLY A 39 30.95 -7.43 -18.75
C GLY A 39 30.72 -6.17 -17.91
N THR A 40 30.97 -6.27 -16.60
CA THR A 40 30.72 -5.17 -15.64
C THR A 40 31.37 -3.84 -16.05
N ASP A 41 32.55 -3.86 -16.67
CA ASP A 41 33.23 -2.64 -17.10
C ASP A 41 32.61 -2.04 -18.37
N LEU A 42 32.02 -2.87 -19.24
CA LEU A 42 31.35 -2.40 -20.46
C LEU A 42 30.02 -1.68 -20.16
N VAL A 43 29.35 -2.04 -19.09
CA VAL A 43 28.07 -1.42 -18.69
C VAL A 43 28.22 0.10 -18.52
N TRP A 44 29.34 0.57 -18.00
CA TRP A 44 29.61 1.98 -17.73
C TRP A 44 30.31 2.71 -18.89
N SER A 45 30.52 2.03 -20.02
CA SER A 45 31.26 2.60 -21.16
C SER A 45 30.39 3.51 -22.04
N THR A 46 29.07 3.35 -22.05
CA THR A 46 28.15 4.14 -22.88
C THR A 46 26.99 4.70 -22.08
N TYR A 47 26.47 5.84 -22.55
CA TYR A 47 25.28 6.48 -21.98
C TYR A 47 24.09 5.51 -21.84
N ASN A 48 23.73 4.83 -22.94
CA ASN A 48 22.55 3.96 -22.95
C ASN A 48 22.65 2.79 -21.97
N MET A 49 23.83 2.19 -21.83
CA MET A 49 24.03 1.07 -20.89
C MET A 49 23.97 1.57 -19.45
N ALA A 50 24.65 2.67 -19.13
CA ALA A 50 24.64 3.25 -17.79
C ALA A 50 23.23 3.69 -17.39
N ASN A 51 22.50 4.37 -18.28
CA ASN A 51 21.11 4.78 -18.06
C ASN A 51 20.17 3.56 -17.86
N ALA A 52 20.41 2.46 -18.58
CA ALA A 52 19.64 1.23 -18.38
C ALA A 52 19.84 0.64 -16.96
N VAL A 53 21.04 0.77 -16.37
CA VAL A 53 21.28 0.32 -14.98
C VAL A 53 20.58 1.25 -13.98
N VAL A 54 20.58 2.56 -14.21
CA VAL A 54 19.80 3.51 -13.39
C VAL A 54 18.31 3.17 -13.46
N ASN A 55 17.79 2.95 -14.67
CA ASN A 55 16.39 2.54 -14.84
C ASN A 55 16.11 1.17 -14.20
N GLY A 56 17.10 0.27 -14.16
CA GLY A 56 16.98 -1.01 -13.46
C GLY A 56 16.82 -0.88 -11.94
N ALA A 57 17.31 0.20 -11.32
CA ALA A 57 17.02 0.50 -9.91
C ALA A 57 15.55 0.93 -9.74
N TYR A 58 15.04 1.80 -10.62
CA TYR A 58 13.62 2.18 -10.64
C TYR A 58 12.70 1.00 -10.95
N GLU A 59 13.10 0.13 -11.90
CA GLU A 59 12.34 -1.10 -12.19
C GLU A 59 12.18 -1.96 -10.94
N ARG A 60 13.25 -2.11 -10.16
CA ARG A 60 13.18 -2.93 -8.94
C ARG A 60 12.26 -2.33 -7.89
N PHE A 61 12.33 -1.02 -7.71
CA PHE A 61 11.40 -0.28 -6.87
C PHE A 61 9.94 -0.49 -7.33
N TYR A 62 9.67 -0.45 -8.63
CA TYR A 62 8.34 -0.70 -9.20
C TYR A 62 7.85 -2.13 -8.90
N TYR A 63 8.70 -3.14 -9.10
CA TYR A 63 8.34 -4.56 -8.87
C TYR A 63 8.19 -4.95 -7.40
N GLU A 64 8.28 -4.02 -6.47
CA GLU A 64 7.84 -4.26 -5.10
C GLU A 64 6.33 -4.58 -5.03
N ASN A 65 5.56 -4.24 -6.06
CA ASN A 65 4.11 -4.38 -6.17
C ASN A 65 3.65 -5.63 -6.91
N GLY A 66 4.34 -6.75 -6.84
CA GLY A 66 3.89 -7.97 -7.52
C GLY A 66 2.93 -8.83 -6.68
N TYR A 67 2.22 -9.75 -7.33
CA TYR A 67 1.33 -10.75 -6.72
C TYR A 67 1.93 -11.53 -5.54
N GLU A 68 3.23 -11.60 -5.48
CA GLU A 68 3.97 -12.44 -4.55
C GLU A 68 4.47 -11.69 -3.30
N THR A 69 4.16 -10.40 -3.16
CA THR A 69 4.48 -9.64 -1.96
C THR A 69 3.27 -8.85 -1.48
N PRO A 70 3.21 -8.54 -0.18
CA PRO A 70 2.27 -7.52 0.28
C PRO A 70 2.56 -6.22 -0.46
N ASP A 71 1.70 -5.88 -1.41
CA ASP A 71 1.81 -4.62 -2.14
C ASP A 71 1.69 -3.44 -1.19
N TRP A 72 2.44 -2.38 -1.47
CA TRP A 72 2.42 -1.18 -0.65
C TRP A 72 0.99 -0.68 -0.35
N GLN A 73 0.15 -0.56 -1.36
CA GLN A 73 -1.22 -0.06 -1.22
C GLN A 73 -2.10 -1.00 -0.38
N ASN A 74 -1.83 -2.30 -0.47
CA ASN A 74 -2.61 -3.31 0.23
C ASN A 74 -2.25 -3.44 1.70
N PHE A 75 -1.22 -2.72 2.20
CA PHE A 75 -0.89 -2.70 3.64
C PHE A 75 -2.02 -2.15 4.51
N ASP A 76 -2.99 -1.45 3.93
CA ASP A 76 -4.20 -1.08 4.67
C ASP A 76 -5.03 -2.29 5.12
N ALA A 77 -4.88 -3.45 4.49
CA ALA A 77 -5.43 -4.72 4.98
C ALA A 77 -4.83 -5.18 6.33
N ALA A 78 -3.67 -4.66 6.69
CA ALA A 78 -3.05 -4.87 7.97
C ALA A 78 -3.54 -3.91 9.07
N THR A 79 -4.34 -2.92 8.73
CA THR A 79 -4.84 -1.87 9.62
C THR A 79 -6.33 -2.02 9.89
N ASP A 80 -6.91 -1.09 10.63
CA ASP A 80 -8.35 -0.99 10.85
C ASP A 80 -9.14 -0.49 9.63
N VAL A 81 -8.47 -0.08 8.56
CA VAL A 81 -9.10 0.48 7.35
C VAL A 81 -9.87 -0.58 6.56
N CYS A 82 -9.26 -1.73 6.35
CA CYS A 82 -9.89 -2.82 5.60
C CYS A 82 -9.41 -4.20 6.02
N ASP A 83 -10.09 -5.20 5.52
CA ASP A 83 -9.80 -6.62 5.72
C ASP A 83 -9.77 -7.35 4.38
N LEU A 84 -9.19 -8.56 4.36
CA LEU A 84 -9.15 -9.40 3.18
C LEU A 84 -10.35 -10.32 3.12
N ASP A 85 -11.01 -10.39 1.97
CA ASP A 85 -12.07 -11.38 1.74
C ASP A 85 -11.53 -12.78 1.52
N ALA A 86 -10.57 -12.91 0.65
CA ALA A 86 -10.06 -14.20 0.23
C ALA A 86 -9.13 -14.82 1.28
N ASN A 87 -9.00 -16.15 1.21
CA ASN A 87 -7.96 -16.88 1.93
C ASN A 87 -6.58 -16.65 1.28
N TRP A 88 -6.22 -15.40 1.14
CA TRP A 88 -5.01 -14.95 0.47
C TRP A 88 -3.85 -14.97 1.46
N SER A 89 -2.92 -15.88 1.23
CA SER A 89 -1.80 -16.12 2.16
C SER A 89 -0.81 -14.96 2.25
N ALA A 90 -0.85 -14.01 1.31
CA ALA A 90 0.00 -12.82 1.35
C ALA A 90 -0.11 -11.99 2.63
N TYR A 91 -1.19 -12.15 3.37
CA TYR A 91 -1.48 -11.39 4.60
C TYR A 91 -1.74 -12.30 5.81
N ASP A 92 -1.24 -13.52 5.80
CA ASP A 92 -1.43 -14.46 6.92
C ASP A 92 -0.82 -13.93 8.23
N TRP A 93 0.17 -13.06 8.16
CA TRP A 93 0.72 -12.36 9.32
C TRP A 93 -0.29 -11.45 10.01
N CYS A 94 -1.19 -10.78 9.26
CA CYS A 94 -2.29 -9.98 9.83
C CYS A 94 -3.36 -10.84 10.50
N ARG A 95 -3.40 -12.13 10.15
CA ARG A 95 -4.39 -13.10 10.64
C ARG A 95 -3.85 -14.02 11.72
N GLY A 96 -2.61 -13.81 12.17
CA GLY A 96 -1.98 -14.66 13.16
C GLY A 96 -1.70 -16.09 12.68
N ARG A 97 -1.41 -16.28 11.39
CA ARG A 97 -1.22 -17.58 10.76
C ARG A 97 0.17 -17.83 10.22
N CYS A 98 1.16 -17.04 10.60
CA CYS A 98 2.52 -17.17 10.09
C CYS A 98 3.54 -17.46 11.19
N ASN A 99 4.72 -17.88 10.77
CA ASN A 99 5.92 -18.06 11.58
C ASN A 99 7.13 -17.56 10.79
N SER A 100 8.34 -17.78 11.26
CA SER A 100 9.59 -17.34 10.60
C SER A 100 9.81 -17.92 9.20
N THR A 101 9.09 -18.98 8.81
CA THR A 101 9.17 -19.58 7.46
C THR A 101 8.14 -18.99 6.49
N TYR A 102 7.36 -17.98 6.92
CA TYR A 102 6.35 -17.38 6.07
C TYR A 102 6.97 -16.73 4.83
N TRP A 103 6.51 -17.16 3.65
CA TRP A 103 7.04 -16.73 2.36
C TRP A 103 6.98 -15.22 2.12
N GLY A 104 5.98 -14.52 2.68
CA GLY A 104 5.85 -13.06 2.54
C GLY A 104 7.03 -12.30 3.17
N PHE A 105 7.59 -12.80 4.29
CA PHE A 105 8.76 -12.18 4.90
C PHE A 105 10.02 -12.38 4.05
N SER A 106 10.24 -13.58 3.52
CA SER A 106 11.41 -13.87 2.69
C SER A 106 11.37 -13.15 1.35
N ASN A 107 10.21 -13.07 0.71
CA ASN A 107 10.06 -12.34 -0.55
C ASN A 107 10.30 -10.83 -0.36
N LEU A 108 9.72 -10.24 0.69
CA LEU A 108 9.93 -8.82 0.97
C LEU A 108 11.40 -8.52 1.29
N TRP A 109 12.04 -9.35 2.14
CA TRP A 109 13.46 -9.24 2.44
C TRP A 109 14.32 -9.29 1.17
N LYS A 110 14.14 -10.32 0.36
CA LYS A 110 14.85 -10.49 -0.91
C LYS A 110 14.72 -9.27 -1.81
N ARG A 111 13.50 -8.75 -1.99
CA ARG A 111 13.25 -7.59 -2.88
C ARG A 111 13.93 -6.32 -2.40
N LEU A 112 13.86 -6.03 -1.10
CA LEU A 112 14.52 -4.85 -0.55
C LEU A 112 16.04 -4.95 -0.68
N TYR A 113 16.63 -6.12 -0.48
CA TYR A 113 18.09 -6.30 -0.66
C TYR A 113 18.52 -6.31 -2.14
N GLU A 114 17.67 -6.77 -3.06
CA GLU A 114 17.90 -6.61 -4.49
C GLU A 114 17.87 -5.13 -4.92
N GLU A 115 16.97 -4.33 -4.36
CA GLU A 115 16.95 -2.88 -4.59
C GLU A 115 18.21 -2.21 -4.03
N ILE A 116 18.61 -2.55 -2.80
CA ILE A 116 19.87 -2.07 -2.19
C ILE A 116 21.06 -2.44 -3.07
N TYR A 117 21.13 -3.66 -3.59
CA TYR A 117 22.20 -4.07 -4.48
C TYR A 117 22.23 -3.26 -5.78
N ARG A 118 21.11 -3.09 -6.45
CA ARG A 118 21.02 -2.33 -7.71
C ARG A 118 21.39 -0.86 -7.51
N THR A 119 20.88 -0.23 -6.45
CA THR A 119 21.21 1.15 -6.12
C THR A 119 22.68 1.33 -5.74
N ASN A 120 23.25 0.40 -4.97
CA ASN A 120 24.68 0.39 -4.67
C ASN A 120 25.53 0.32 -5.93
N ASN A 121 25.12 -0.50 -6.91
CA ASN A 121 25.85 -0.63 -8.16
C ASN A 121 25.89 0.70 -8.93
N VAL A 122 24.78 1.45 -8.97
CA VAL A 122 24.76 2.80 -9.56
C VAL A 122 25.62 3.77 -8.76
N VAL A 123 25.39 3.86 -7.45
CA VAL A 123 26.08 4.83 -6.56
C VAL A 123 27.60 4.68 -6.60
N CYS A 124 28.10 3.43 -6.71
CA CYS A 124 29.54 3.17 -6.69
C CYS A 124 30.22 3.25 -8.07
N ASN A 125 29.47 3.18 -9.17
CA ASN A 125 30.11 3.00 -10.47
C ASN A 125 29.68 4.03 -11.55
N LEU A 126 28.58 4.75 -11.37
CA LEU A 126 28.05 5.63 -12.44
C LEU A 126 29.04 6.73 -12.85
N ASP A 127 29.91 7.17 -11.95
CA ASP A 127 30.96 8.15 -12.26
C ASP A 127 31.98 7.67 -13.30
N LYS A 128 32.07 6.35 -13.54
CA LYS A 128 32.89 5.78 -14.61
C LYS A 128 32.34 6.08 -16.00
N CYS A 129 31.05 6.41 -16.11
CA CYS A 129 30.39 6.69 -17.39
C CYS A 129 30.68 8.12 -17.87
N THR A 130 31.80 8.31 -18.55
CA THR A 130 32.21 9.63 -19.07
C THR A 130 31.38 10.15 -20.26
N SER A 131 30.53 9.30 -20.84
CA SER A 131 29.58 9.68 -21.91
C SER A 131 28.29 10.33 -21.39
N MET A 132 28.01 10.26 -20.08
CA MET A 132 26.99 11.07 -19.41
C MET A 132 27.59 12.37 -18.90
N SER A 133 26.80 13.45 -18.86
CA SER A 133 27.25 14.71 -18.25
C SER A 133 27.51 14.52 -16.75
N LYS A 134 28.35 15.36 -16.17
CA LYS A 134 28.65 15.30 -14.74
C LYS A 134 27.38 15.58 -13.91
N GLU A 135 26.56 16.49 -14.39
CA GLU A 135 25.30 16.91 -13.77
C GLU A 135 24.29 15.77 -13.74
N GLU A 136 24.14 15.02 -14.86
CA GLU A 136 23.26 13.86 -14.94
C GLU A 136 23.73 12.75 -14.00
N ARG A 137 25.02 12.41 -14.01
CA ARG A 137 25.54 11.39 -13.08
C ARG A 137 25.29 11.75 -11.63
N ALA A 138 25.56 12.99 -11.24
CA ALA A 138 25.37 13.46 -9.87
C ALA A 138 23.90 13.39 -9.46
N ARG A 139 22.97 13.81 -10.34
CA ARG A 139 21.52 13.67 -10.13
C ARG A 139 21.11 12.21 -9.97
N ASP A 140 21.49 11.34 -10.90
CA ASP A 140 21.08 9.94 -10.91
C ASP A 140 21.67 9.14 -9.72
N ILE A 141 22.89 9.51 -9.26
CA ILE A 141 23.46 8.99 -8.00
C ILE A 141 22.61 9.43 -6.80
N ALA A 142 22.17 10.69 -6.75
CA ALA A 142 21.33 11.20 -5.67
C ALA A 142 19.94 10.52 -5.66
N GLU A 143 19.35 10.29 -6.83
CA GLU A 143 18.13 9.51 -6.97
C GLU A 143 18.30 8.08 -6.43
N CYS A 144 19.38 7.39 -6.78
CA CYS A 144 19.66 6.03 -6.28
C CYS A 144 19.97 6.00 -4.78
N LYS A 145 20.59 7.05 -4.21
CA LYS A 145 20.73 7.17 -2.75
C LYS A 145 19.36 7.23 -2.07
N PHE A 146 18.42 8.02 -2.61
CA PHE A 146 17.06 8.05 -2.08
C PHE A 146 16.37 6.68 -2.19
N LEU A 147 16.46 5.98 -3.33
CA LEU A 147 15.87 4.64 -3.49
C LEU A 147 16.46 3.64 -2.49
N ARG A 148 17.78 3.70 -2.23
CA ARG A 148 18.43 2.90 -1.19
C ARG A 148 17.93 3.26 0.21
N ALA A 149 17.77 4.56 0.49
CA ALA A 149 17.19 5.04 1.75
C ALA A 149 15.76 4.53 1.94
N TRP A 150 14.97 4.50 0.90
CA TRP A 150 13.62 3.95 0.91
C TRP A 150 13.61 2.47 1.25
N ALA A 151 14.46 1.68 0.61
CA ALA A 151 14.58 0.25 0.91
C ALA A 151 15.00 0.00 2.37
N TYR A 152 15.98 0.74 2.89
CA TYR A 152 16.38 0.65 4.30
C TYR A 152 15.32 1.17 5.27
N TYR A 153 14.58 2.22 4.92
CA TYR A 153 13.44 2.70 5.71
C TYR A 153 12.42 1.57 5.90
N ARG A 154 12.00 0.94 4.82
CA ARG A 154 11.05 -0.18 4.86
C ARG A 154 11.61 -1.37 5.65
N ALA A 155 12.83 -1.77 5.36
CA ALA A 155 13.48 -2.86 6.08
C ALA A 155 13.52 -2.59 7.59
N ASN A 156 13.85 -1.36 8.00
CA ASN A 156 13.93 -1.00 9.41
C ASN A 156 12.56 -0.92 10.09
N VAL A 157 11.53 -0.45 9.39
CA VAL A 157 10.15 -0.47 9.90
C VAL A 157 9.69 -1.89 10.20
N PHE A 158 10.01 -2.84 9.31
CA PHE A 158 9.58 -4.24 9.47
C PHE A 158 10.40 -5.02 10.48
N TRP A 159 11.74 -4.94 10.44
CA TRP A 159 12.63 -5.85 11.17
C TRP A 159 13.41 -5.23 12.31
N ARG A 160 13.38 -3.89 12.50
CA ARG A 160 14.07 -3.20 13.60
C ARG A 160 15.56 -3.54 13.68
N GLY A 161 16.26 -3.13 12.65
CA GLY A 161 17.69 -3.42 12.49
C GLY A 161 17.94 -4.56 11.51
N VAL A 162 18.77 -4.27 10.51
CA VAL A 162 19.12 -5.17 9.39
C VAL A 162 20.56 -4.93 8.97
N PRO A 163 21.21 -5.87 8.24
CA PRO A 163 22.54 -5.65 7.70
C PRO A 163 22.61 -4.45 6.75
N ILE A 164 23.61 -3.58 6.92
CA ILE A 164 23.83 -2.42 6.05
C ILE A 164 24.93 -2.73 5.04
N TYR A 165 24.59 -2.64 3.75
CA TYR A 165 25.49 -2.71 2.61
C TYR A 165 25.40 -1.40 1.83
N THR A 166 26.52 -0.72 1.65
CA THR A 166 26.62 0.55 0.90
C THR A 166 27.41 0.38 -0.40
N GLU A 167 27.87 -0.83 -0.67
CA GLU A 167 28.60 -1.24 -1.87
C GLU A 167 27.99 -2.53 -2.41
N PRO A 168 28.15 -2.82 -3.73
CA PRO A 168 27.75 -4.11 -4.27
C PRO A 168 28.52 -5.25 -3.58
N VAL A 169 27.80 -6.31 -3.25
CA VAL A 169 28.35 -7.48 -2.56
C VAL A 169 28.36 -8.66 -3.53
N GLU A 170 29.47 -9.37 -3.64
CA GLU A 170 29.57 -10.58 -4.46
C GLU A 170 28.77 -11.73 -3.84
N TYR A 171 28.31 -12.63 -4.69
CA TYR A 171 27.56 -13.80 -4.26
C TYR A 171 28.31 -14.59 -3.18
N GLY A 172 27.64 -14.86 -2.08
CA GLY A 172 28.20 -15.61 -0.94
C GLY A 172 29.05 -14.78 0.04
N GLN A 173 29.22 -13.47 -0.20
CA GLN A 173 29.93 -12.57 0.74
C GLN A 173 28.96 -11.70 1.56
N ASP A 174 27.67 -11.87 1.39
CA ASP A 174 26.60 -11.15 2.08
C ASP A 174 26.34 -11.74 3.50
N THR A 175 27.38 -11.79 4.31
CA THR A 175 27.37 -12.46 5.62
C THR A 175 27.46 -11.51 6.82
N LYS A 176 27.20 -10.21 6.63
CA LYS A 176 27.16 -9.27 7.76
C LYS A 176 26.06 -9.64 8.75
N GLY A 177 26.32 -9.44 10.03
CA GLY A 177 25.30 -9.45 11.07
C GLY A 177 24.38 -8.24 10.95
N ARG A 178 23.32 -8.23 11.75
CA ARG A 178 22.39 -7.11 11.81
C ARG A 178 23.04 -5.88 12.44
N ASN A 179 22.86 -4.75 11.82
CA ASN A 179 23.03 -3.45 12.44
C ASN A 179 21.84 -3.16 13.38
N THR A 180 22.04 -2.27 14.32
CA THR A 180 20.96 -1.80 15.21
C THR A 180 19.94 -0.97 14.44
N GLU A 181 18.72 -0.86 14.98
CA GLU A 181 17.67 0.01 14.44
C GLU A 181 18.18 1.44 14.26
N ALA A 182 18.95 1.96 15.23
CA ALA A 182 19.49 3.31 15.19
C ALA A 182 20.48 3.51 14.04
N GLU A 183 21.42 2.58 13.84
CA GLU A 183 22.38 2.64 12.73
C GLU A 183 21.70 2.60 11.36
N VAL A 184 20.61 1.83 11.22
CA VAL A 184 19.85 1.82 9.97
C VAL A 184 19.14 3.14 9.74
N TRP A 185 18.57 3.76 10.80
CA TRP A 185 18.01 5.12 10.68
C TRP A 185 19.07 6.16 10.31
N GLU A 186 20.27 6.08 10.86
CA GLU A 186 21.38 6.95 10.48
C GLU A 186 21.76 6.81 9.01
N GLN A 187 21.78 5.58 8.48
CA GLN A 187 22.03 5.35 7.05
C GLN A 187 20.93 5.97 6.17
N VAL A 188 19.66 5.85 6.55
CA VAL A 188 18.55 6.48 5.82
C VAL A 188 18.68 8.01 5.83
N ILE A 189 18.97 8.60 7.01
CA ILE A 189 19.17 10.05 7.14
C ILE A 189 20.36 10.52 6.30
N LYS A 190 21.46 9.76 6.28
CA LYS A 190 22.64 10.08 5.49
C LYS A 190 22.32 10.12 4.00
N ASP A 191 21.72 9.05 3.45
CA ASP A 191 21.41 8.97 2.03
C ASP A 191 20.41 10.04 1.60
N CYS A 192 19.37 10.32 2.41
CA CYS A 192 18.44 11.41 2.14
C CYS A 192 19.13 12.79 2.20
N SER A 193 20.04 13.00 3.17
CA SER A 193 20.76 14.28 3.30
C SER A 193 21.67 14.53 2.11
N GLU A 194 22.41 13.52 1.67
CA GLU A 194 23.26 13.61 0.48
C GLU A 194 22.45 13.87 -0.80
N ALA A 195 21.22 13.30 -0.90
CA ALA A 195 20.31 13.59 -2.01
C ALA A 195 19.78 15.04 -1.96
N ILE A 196 19.47 15.56 -0.79
CA ILE A 196 19.00 16.95 -0.60
C ILE A 196 20.11 17.96 -0.94
N GLU A 197 21.34 17.65 -0.59
CA GLU A 197 22.51 18.50 -0.85
C GLU A 197 22.94 18.54 -2.32
N GLU A 198 22.53 17.57 -3.15
CA GLU A 198 22.87 17.52 -4.56
C GLU A 198 22.20 18.67 -5.33
N PRO A 199 22.96 19.65 -5.91
CA PRO A 199 22.39 20.81 -6.57
C PRO A 199 21.63 20.47 -7.86
N ASN A 200 21.96 19.36 -8.53
CA ASN A 200 21.34 18.94 -9.78
C ASN A 200 20.05 18.13 -9.56
N LEU A 201 19.76 17.70 -8.33
CA LEU A 201 18.47 17.10 -8.00
C LEU A 201 17.42 18.21 -7.82
N PRO A 202 16.32 18.24 -8.62
CA PRO A 202 15.35 19.32 -8.52
C PRO A 202 14.48 19.17 -7.25
N ASN A 203 13.88 20.29 -6.84
CA ASN A 203 12.89 20.27 -5.75
C ASN A 203 11.61 19.53 -6.16
N LYS A 204 11.19 19.70 -7.43
CA LYS A 204 9.98 19.15 -8.02
C LYS A 204 10.14 19.16 -9.55
N TYR A 205 9.57 18.20 -10.25
CA TYR A 205 9.36 18.27 -11.69
C TYR A 205 7.99 18.88 -11.99
N SER A 206 7.87 19.62 -13.08
CA SER A 206 6.56 20.08 -13.56
C SER A 206 5.75 18.89 -14.11
N THR A 207 4.43 19.01 -14.11
CA THR A 207 3.54 17.95 -14.61
C THR A 207 3.74 17.63 -16.11
N SER A 208 4.38 18.53 -16.87
CA SER A 208 4.72 18.33 -18.28
C SER A 208 6.15 17.84 -18.52
N ASP A 209 6.99 17.76 -17.48
CA ASP A 209 8.38 17.31 -17.60
C ASP A 209 8.43 15.81 -17.92
N SER A 210 9.36 15.41 -18.80
CA SER A 210 9.58 14.00 -19.14
C SER A 210 10.11 13.17 -17.96
N ASN A 211 10.71 13.82 -16.95
CA ASN A 211 11.18 13.19 -15.72
C ASN A 211 10.14 13.22 -14.59
N TYR A 212 8.90 13.66 -14.86
CA TYR A 212 7.84 13.62 -13.85
C TYR A 212 7.67 12.18 -13.30
N GLY A 213 7.64 12.05 -11.98
CA GLY A 213 7.60 10.76 -11.29
C GLY A 213 8.98 10.26 -10.81
N ARG A 214 10.10 10.82 -11.32
CA ARG A 214 11.43 10.53 -10.77
C ARG A 214 11.62 11.19 -9.40
N VAL A 215 12.60 10.67 -8.64
CA VAL A 215 12.97 11.19 -7.33
C VAL A 215 13.33 12.68 -7.39
N THR A 216 12.94 13.41 -6.37
CA THR A 216 13.20 14.84 -6.18
C THR A 216 13.68 15.11 -4.76
N LYS A 217 14.15 16.32 -4.47
CA LYS A 217 14.48 16.72 -3.09
C LYS A 217 13.29 16.61 -2.16
N ALA A 218 12.07 16.87 -2.65
CA ALA A 218 10.86 16.71 -1.84
C ALA A 218 10.66 15.27 -1.35
N CYS A 219 10.98 14.26 -2.18
CA CYS A 219 10.97 12.86 -1.77
C CYS A 219 11.93 12.62 -0.59
N ALA A 220 13.16 13.13 -0.70
CA ALA A 220 14.19 12.95 0.31
C ALA A 220 13.86 13.70 1.62
N TYR A 221 13.32 14.92 1.54
CA TYR A 221 12.80 15.63 2.72
C TYR A 221 11.66 14.89 3.38
N TYR A 222 10.70 14.38 2.59
CA TYR A 222 9.57 13.62 3.13
C TYR A 222 10.05 12.38 3.90
N LEU A 223 10.90 11.58 3.29
CA LEU A 223 11.40 10.35 3.90
C LEU A 223 12.24 10.63 5.15
N ARG A 224 13.16 11.59 5.10
CA ARG A 224 13.98 11.98 6.25
C ARG A 224 13.13 12.53 7.39
N GLY A 225 12.12 13.34 7.07
CA GLY A 225 11.13 13.82 8.05
C GLY A 225 10.39 12.67 8.73
N GLN A 226 9.97 11.63 7.99
CA GLN A 226 9.37 10.43 8.58
C GLN A 226 10.33 9.72 9.55
N VAL A 227 11.62 9.62 9.23
CA VAL A 227 12.63 9.04 10.13
C VAL A 227 12.78 9.89 11.40
N TYR A 228 12.82 11.21 11.28
CA TYR A 228 12.86 12.09 12.45
C TYR A 228 11.63 11.94 13.34
N MET A 229 10.44 11.66 12.77
CA MET A 229 9.24 11.32 13.53
C MET A 229 9.38 9.98 14.28
N TRP A 230 9.99 8.97 13.67
CA TRP A 230 10.32 7.71 14.36
C TRP A 230 11.27 7.93 15.55
N LEU A 231 12.26 8.78 15.37
CA LEU A 231 13.24 9.14 16.39
C LEU A 231 12.71 10.19 17.41
N LYS A 232 11.45 10.65 17.25
CA LYS A 232 10.84 11.72 18.04
C LYS A 232 11.65 13.02 18.04
N GLN A 233 12.40 13.27 16.95
CA GLN A 233 13.14 14.50 16.72
C GLN A 233 12.24 15.52 16.01
N TRP A 234 11.21 15.98 16.74
CA TRP A 234 10.09 16.73 16.18
C TRP A 234 10.50 18.01 15.46
N ASP A 235 11.42 18.80 16.01
CA ASP A 235 11.87 20.05 15.36
C ASP A 235 12.55 19.81 14.01
N LYS A 236 13.30 18.71 13.89
CA LYS A 236 13.90 18.31 12.60
C LYS A 236 12.85 17.86 11.60
N ALA A 237 11.86 17.09 12.05
CA ALA A 237 10.73 16.69 11.22
C ALA A 237 9.94 17.92 10.73
N VAL A 238 9.67 18.88 11.62
CA VAL A 238 9.03 20.17 11.27
C VAL A 238 9.83 20.89 10.20
N SER A 239 11.17 20.99 10.36
CA SER A 239 12.03 21.64 9.36
C SER A 239 11.92 20.99 7.98
N ASP A 240 11.97 19.67 7.92
CA ASP A 240 11.91 18.92 6.64
C ASP A 240 10.55 19.06 5.97
N PHE A 241 9.44 18.89 6.70
CA PHE A 241 8.10 19.04 6.11
C PHE A 241 7.78 20.50 5.76
N LYS A 242 8.27 21.49 6.52
CA LYS A 242 8.16 22.90 6.14
C LYS A 242 8.89 23.21 4.84
N ALA A 243 10.06 22.61 4.59
CA ALA A 243 10.76 22.78 3.33
C ALA A 243 9.90 22.37 2.12
N ILE A 244 9.15 21.26 2.23
CA ILE A 244 8.26 20.79 1.16
C ILE A 244 7.16 21.83 0.85
N THR A 245 6.65 22.56 1.85
CA THR A 245 5.59 23.56 1.64
C THR A 245 6.04 24.75 0.78
N THR A 246 7.34 24.91 0.53
CA THR A 246 7.90 25.98 -0.29
C THR A 246 8.32 25.53 -1.70
N MET A 247 8.08 24.26 -2.06
CA MET A 247 8.55 23.66 -3.32
C MET A 247 7.50 23.66 -4.45
N GLY A 248 6.36 24.34 -4.25
CA GLY A 248 5.34 24.50 -5.27
C GLY A 248 4.41 23.29 -5.43
N PHE A 249 4.24 22.48 -4.38
CA PHE A 249 3.18 21.47 -4.32
C PHE A 249 1.87 22.10 -3.88
N GLU A 250 0.76 21.61 -4.43
CA GLU A 250 -0.59 22.11 -4.13
C GLU A 250 -1.55 20.93 -3.96
N LEU A 251 -2.57 21.12 -3.11
CA LEU A 251 -3.64 20.13 -2.98
C LEU A 251 -4.48 20.11 -4.25
N PHE A 252 -4.71 18.92 -4.80
CA PHE A 252 -5.57 18.77 -5.97
C PHE A 252 -7.02 19.15 -5.61
N PRO A 253 -7.68 20.05 -6.38
CA PRO A 253 -8.94 20.65 -5.96
C PRO A 253 -10.09 19.66 -5.77
N ASP A 254 -10.21 18.67 -6.66
CA ASP A 254 -11.26 17.66 -6.62
C ASP A 254 -10.71 16.33 -6.10
N TYR A 255 -10.86 16.10 -4.80
CA TYR A 255 -10.39 14.90 -4.13
C TYR A 255 -10.84 13.60 -4.81
N LYS A 256 -12.12 13.53 -5.24
CA LYS A 256 -12.67 12.31 -5.82
C LYS A 256 -12.01 11.96 -7.15
N SER A 257 -11.79 12.95 -8.01
CA SER A 257 -11.23 12.71 -9.34
C SER A 257 -9.70 12.58 -9.37
N MET A 258 -9.00 12.95 -8.29
CA MET A 258 -7.54 12.85 -8.21
C MET A 258 -7.05 11.40 -8.43
N PHE A 259 -7.82 10.41 -8.00
CA PHE A 259 -7.45 8.99 -8.05
C PHE A 259 -7.92 8.29 -9.34
N LYS A 260 -7.92 9.02 -10.46
CA LYS A 260 -8.28 8.53 -11.79
C LYS A 260 -7.11 8.71 -12.75
N ALA A 261 -6.95 7.80 -13.70
CA ALA A 261 -5.90 7.84 -14.71
C ALA A 261 -5.77 9.19 -15.43
N ALA A 262 -6.88 9.89 -15.68
CA ALA A 262 -6.88 11.20 -16.32
C ALA A 262 -6.19 12.32 -15.50
N ASN A 263 -5.95 12.12 -14.20
CA ASN A 263 -5.41 13.12 -13.28
C ASN A 263 -4.11 12.68 -12.59
N GLU A 264 -3.38 11.72 -13.15
CA GLU A 264 -2.15 11.16 -12.57
C GLU A 264 -1.01 12.17 -12.48
N ARG A 265 -0.91 13.05 -13.48
CA ARG A 265 0.11 14.10 -13.51
C ARG A 265 -0.44 15.37 -12.88
N ASN A 266 -0.27 15.50 -11.57
CA ASN A 266 -0.78 16.62 -10.79
C ASN A 266 0.25 17.15 -9.78
N ASP A 267 -0.02 18.32 -9.23
CA ASP A 267 0.89 19.02 -8.32
C ASP A 267 0.79 18.56 -6.87
N GLU A 268 -0.08 17.60 -6.54
CA GLU A 268 -0.16 17.01 -5.20
C GLU A 268 0.79 15.81 -5.02
N TYR A 269 1.08 15.07 -6.10
CA TYR A 269 1.92 13.88 -6.00
C TYR A 269 3.40 14.27 -5.85
N ILE A 270 4.03 13.83 -4.76
CA ILE A 270 5.45 14.02 -4.48
C ILE A 270 6.24 12.84 -5.01
N PHE A 271 5.75 11.62 -4.80
CA PHE A 271 6.34 10.39 -5.29
C PHE A 271 5.26 9.34 -5.46
N GLN A 272 5.29 8.57 -6.56
CA GLN A 272 4.23 7.63 -6.92
C GLN A 272 4.76 6.44 -7.68
N TYR A 273 4.04 5.33 -7.62
CA TYR A 273 4.15 4.28 -8.62
C TYR A 273 3.37 4.71 -9.86
N GLN A 274 4.08 4.78 -10.99
CA GLN A 274 3.49 5.07 -12.29
C GLN A 274 3.17 3.77 -13.00
N TYR A 275 1.95 3.63 -13.46
CA TYR A 275 1.46 2.41 -14.11
C TYR A 275 1.11 2.68 -15.57
N SER A 276 1.19 1.64 -16.39
CA SER A 276 0.80 1.69 -17.80
C SER A 276 0.04 0.42 -18.18
N GLU A 277 -1.14 0.59 -18.72
CA GLU A 277 -1.95 -0.51 -19.24
C GLU A 277 -1.39 -1.06 -20.56
N GLU A 278 -0.82 -0.17 -21.40
CA GLU A 278 -0.32 -0.53 -22.74
C GLU A 278 0.92 -1.42 -22.69
N ASP A 279 1.79 -1.19 -21.70
CA ASP A 279 3.06 -1.90 -21.56
C ASP A 279 2.95 -3.16 -20.67
N GLY A 280 1.76 -3.51 -20.19
CA GLY A 280 1.57 -4.60 -19.24
C GLY A 280 2.15 -4.30 -17.85
N MET A 281 2.42 -3.03 -17.58
CA MET A 281 3.00 -2.52 -16.33
C MET A 281 1.92 -1.87 -15.46
N GLY A 282 0.75 -2.48 -15.40
CA GLY A 282 -0.39 -1.96 -14.65
C GLY A 282 -0.46 -2.48 -13.20
N SER A 283 -1.29 -1.81 -12.41
CA SER A 283 -1.60 -2.18 -11.04
C SER A 283 -2.72 -3.22 -10.96
N LEU A 284 -2.65 -4.08 -9.95
CA LEU A 284 -3.75 -4.99 -9.58
C LEU A 284 -4.76 -4.35 -8.62
N LEU A 285 -4.54 -3.12 -8.19
CA LEU A 285 -5.34 -2.49 -7.15
C LEU A 285 -6.82 -2.40 -7.53
N ALA A 286 -7.12 -1.96 -8.76
CA ALA A 286 -8.49 -1.89 -9.25
C ALA A 286 -9.20 -3.26 -9.25
N ARG A 287 -8.48 -4.35 -9.53
CA ARG A 287 -9.02 -5.71 -9.49
C ARG A 287 -9.29 -6.17 -8.06
N THR A 288 -8.41 -5.85 -7.12
CA THR A 288 -8.52 -6.28 -5.72
C THR A 288 -9.56 -5.49 -4.94
N GLN A 289 -9.74 -4.21 -5.26
CA GLN A 289 -10.71 -3.31 -4.64
C GLN A 289 -12.04 -3.23 -5.40
N GLY A 290 -12.01 -3.39 -6.72
CA GLY A 290 -13.19 -3.28 -7.56
C GLY A 290 -14.24 -4.35 -7.28
N ASN A 291 -15.49 -3.97 -7.39
CA ASN A 291 -16.63 -4.86 -7.22
C ASN A 291 -16.93 -5.66 -8.50
N ARG A 292 -17.85 -6.60 -8.42
CA ARG A 292 -18.14 -7.53 -9.52
C ARG A 292 -18.70 -6.88 -10.79
N VAL A 293 -19.27 -5.69 -10.69
CA VAL A 293 -19.78 -4.95 -11.86
C VAL A 293 -18.84 -3.83 -12.31
N THR A 294 -17.62 -3.79 -11.78
CA THR A 294 -16.58 -2.92 -12.35
C THR A 294 -16.28 -3.41 -13.77
N TYR A 295 -16.49 -2.52 -14.73
CA TYR A 295 -16.33 -2.85 -16.14
C TYR A 295 -14.86 -3.13 -16.47
N THR A 296 -14.64 -4.19 -17.26
CA THR A 296 -13.37 -4.49 -17.87
C THR A 296 -13.59 -4.91 -19.31
N ALA A 297 -12.82 -4.37 -20.25
CA ALA A 297 -12.98 -4.68 -21.67
C ALA A 297 -12.63 -6.14 -22.02
N ASP A 298 -11.80 -6.78 -21.21
CA ASP A 298 -11.39 -8.18 -21.34
C ASP A 298 -12.38 -9.18 -20.72
N GLY A 299 -13.46 -8.71 -20.12
CA GLY A 299 -14.50 -9.53 -19.51
C GLY A 299 -14.15 -10.13 -18.14
N PHE A 300 -13.00 -9.78 -17.56
CA PHE A 300 -12.63 -10.20 -16.21
C PHE A 300 -13.20 -9.22 -15.17
N GLY A 301 -14.18 -9.68 -14.39
CA GLY A 301 -14.68 -8.92 -13.25
C GLY A 301 -13.62 -8.73 -12.16
N CYS A 302 -13.76 -7.66 -11.39
CA CYS A 302 -12.94 -7.43 -10.21
C CYS A 302 -13.35 -8.36 -9.06
N TRP A 303 -12.47 -8.54 -8.08
CA TRP A 303 -12.65 -9.59 -7.07
C TRP A 303 -13.10 -9.09 -5.71
N ASN A 304 -12.97 -7.77 -5.46
CA ASN A 304 -13.31 -7.19 -4.18
C ASN A 304 -12.67 -7.92 -2.99
N ASN A 305 -11.37 -8.18 -3.08
CA ASN A 305 -10.63 -8.90 -2.06
C ASN A 305 -10.33 -8.06 -0.83
N LEU A 306 -10.22 -6.74 -1.00
CA LEU A 306 -10.03 -5.78 0.07
C LEU A 306 -11.39 -5.20 0.46
N ILE A 307 -11.80 -5.45 1.70
CA ILE A 307 -13.12 -5.05 2.17
C ILE A 307 -12.98 -3.96 3.20
N PRO A 308 -13.57 -2.78 2.97
CA PRO A 308 -13.59 -1.72 3.95
C PRO A 308 -14.13 -2.21 5.29
N ASN A 309 -13.41 -1.89 6.38
CA ASN A 309 -13.84 -2.25 7.72
C ASN A 309 -15.02 -1.35 8.14
N PRO A 310 -16.14 -1.90 8.61
CA PRO A 310 -17.30 -1.11 9.01
C PRO A 310 -17.01 -0.09 10.09
N TYR A 311 -16.22 -0.44 11.08
CA TYR A 311 -15.87 0.51 12.16
C TYR A 311 -15.05 1.68 11.65
N PHE A 312 -14.18 1.43 10.66
CA PHE A 312 -13.43 2.52 10.02
C PHE A 312 -14.35 3.43 9.20
N VAL A 313 -15.22 2.86 8.36
CA VAL A 313 -16.18 3.66 7.55
C VAL A 313 -17.12 4.45 8.46
N ASP A 314 -17.59 3.83 9.54
CA ASP A 314 -18.48 4.49 10.50
C ASP A 314 -17.77 5.53 11.38
N SER A 315 -16.43 5.52 11.44
CA SER A 315 -15.64 6.51 12.19
C SER A 315 -15.65 7.91 11.58
N TYR A 316 -16.02 8.06 10.31
CA TYR A 316 -16.15 9.39 9.71
C TYR A 316 -17.15 10.22 10.50
N GLU A 317 -16.82 11.46 10.79
CA GLU A 317 -17.68 12.40 11.51
C GLU A 317 -18.77 12.99 10.60
N TYR A 318 -19.70 13.74 11.15
CA TYR A 318 -20.57 14.60 10.34
C TYR A 318 -19.75 15.74 9.71
N ALA A 319 -20.23 16.28 8.59
CA ALA A 319 -19.55 17.38 7.90
C ALA A 319 -19.30 18.61 8.79
N ASN A 320 -20.12 18.83 9.82
CA ASN A 320 -19.91 19.87 10.83
C ASN A 320 -18.90 19.52 11.93
N GLY A 321 -18.26 18.34 11.85
CA GLY A 321 -17.26 17.87 12.81
C GLY A 321 -17.82 17.17 14.05
N LYS A 322 -19.16 16.98 14.13
CA LYS A 322 -19.76 16.19 15.21
C LYS A 322 -19.40 14.72 15.04
N PRO A 323 -18.89 14.03 16.09
CA PRO A 323 -18.66 12.59 16.03
C PRO A 323 -19.95 11.83 15.71
N PHE A 324 -19.85 10.87 14.80
CA PHE A 324 -20.99 10.03 14.43
C PHE A 324 -21.23 8.93 15.47
N LYS A 325 -22.50 8.66 15.74
CA LYS A 325 -22.95 7.52 16.54
C LYS A 325 -24.16 6.87 15.87
N MET A 326 -24.08 5.58 15.59
CA MET A 326 -25.19 4.84 14.97
C MET A 326 -26.47 4.92 15.80
N ASP A 327 -26.36 4.95 17.14
CA ASP A 327 -27.51 5.07 18.06
C ASP A 327 -28.29 6.38 17.93
N GLU A 328 -27.67 7.44 17.41
CA GLU A 328 -28.38 8.70 17.13
C GLU A 328 -29.22 8.59 15.86
N ALA A 329 -28.77 7.81 14.89
CA ALA A 329 -29.48 7.58 13.63
C ALA A 329 -30.52 6.43 13.77
N ILE A 330 -30.19 5.39 14.52
CA ILE A 330 -31.05 4.22 14.79
C ILE A 330 -31.03 3.98 16.32
N PRO A 331 -32.00 4.51 17.07
CA PRO A 331 -32.01 4.41 18.53
C PRO A 331 -31.90 2.96 19.04
N GLY A 332 -30.96 2.72 19.95
CA GLY A 332 -30.71 1.41 20.55
C GLY A 332 -29.88 0.44 19.69
N TYR A 333 -29.34 0.88 18.54
CA TYR A 333 -28.59 0.04 17.62
C TYR A 333 -27.44 -0.73 18.28
N SER A 334 -26.66 -0.07 19.15
CA SER A 334 -25.52 -0.70 19.82
C SER A 334 -25.89 -1.87 20.73
N SER A 335 -27.13 -1.87 21.26
CA SER A 335 -27.66 -2.93 22.13
C SER A 335 -28.37 -4.05 21.36
N MET A 336 -28.61 -3.89 20.06
CA MET A 336 -29.28 -4.87 19.22
C MET A 336 -28.35 -6.03 18.89
N THR A 337 -28.93 -7.22 18.76
CA THR A 337 -28.25 -8.37 18.16
C THR A 337 -28.05 -8.17 16.66
N PRO A 338 -27.11 -8.89 16.01
CA PRO A 338 -26.94 -8.84 14.55
C PRO A 338 -28.25 -9.05 13.76
N LYS A 339 -29.11 -9.96 14.23
CA LYS A 339 -30.40 -10.27 13.61
C LYS A 339 -31.38 -9.11 13.69
N GLU A 340 -31.41 -8.42 14.83
CA GLU A 340 -32.24 -7.22 14.99
C GLU A 340 -31.72 -6.05 14.16
N ARG A 341 -30.39 -5.88 14.05
CA ARG A 341 -29.79 -4.85 13.20
C ARG A 341 -30.05 -5.08 11.72
N SER A 342 -30.08 -6.33 11.28
CA SER A 342 -30.19 -6.70 9.85
C SER A 342 -31.39 -6.05 9.18
N VAL A 343 -32.51 -5.92 9.88
CA VAL A 343 -33.75 -5.40 9.33
C VAL A 343 -33.63 -3.94 8.81
N TYR A 344 -32.77 -3.16 9.44
CA TYR A 344 -32.56 -1.75 9.06
C TYR A 344 -31.84 -1.57 7.73
N PHE A 345 -31.15 -2.60 7.24
CA PHE A 345 -30.39 -2.58 5.98
C PHE A 345 -31.12 -3.26 4.82
N LEU A 346 -32.37 -3.73 5.04
CA LEU A 346 -33.14 -4.40 4.01
C LEU A 346 -33.67 -3.41 2.97
N ARG A 347 -33.71 -3.84 1.71
CA ARG A 347 -34.34 -3.10 0.61
C ARG A 347 -35.81 -2.90 0.83
N ASN A 348 -36.39 -1.89 0.17
CA ASN A 348 -37.83 -1.71 0.12
C ASN A 348 -38.54 -2.85 -0.64
N GLY A 349 -39.85 -3.02 -0.40
CA GLY A 349 -40.72 -3.89 -1.17
C GLY A 349 -40.71 -5.37 -0.77
N LEU A 350 -39.96 -5.78 0.25
CA LEU A 350 -40.04 -7.17 0.77
C LEU A 350 -41.43 -7.41 1.37
N ASP A 351 -42.14 -8.41 0.84
CA ASP A 351 -43.52 -8.69 1.23
C ASP A 351 -43.84 -10.18 1.01
N PRO A 352 -44.37 -10.89 2.01
CA PRO A 352 -44.77 -12.29 1.86
C PRO A 352 -45.89 -12.48 0.83
N ASN A 353 -46.63 -11.41 0.53
CA ASN A 353 -47.74 -11.41 -0.44
C ASN A 353 -47.35 -10.72 -1.77
N SER A 354 -46.07 -10.44 -1.99
CA SER A 354 -45.61 -9.81 -3.25
C SER A 354 -45.94 -10.69 -4.46
N SER A 355 -46.42 -10.03 -5.53
CA SER A 355 -46.55 -10.67 -6.86
C SER A 355 -45.18 -10.91 -7.52
N ASP A 356 -44.12 -10.19 -7.10
CA ASP A 356 -42.76 -10.43 -7.50
C ASP A 356 -42.19 -11.59 -6.66
N ALA A 357 -41.96 -12.72 -7.32
CA ALA A 357 -41.47 -13.93 -6.68
C ALA A 357 -40.08 -13.74 -6.01
N LYS A 358 -39.24 -12.85 -6.52
CA LYS A 358 -37.91 -12.56 -5.95
C LYS A 358 -38.03 -11.78 -4.65
N LEU A 359 -38.89 -10.76 -4.60
CA LEU A 359 -39.14 -9.98 -3.38
C LEU A 359 -39.79 -10.84 -2.30
N LYS A 360 -40.73 -11.74 -2.68
CA LYS A 360 -41.32 -12.72 -1.78
C LYS A 360 -40.28 -13.68 -1.21
N ALA A 361 -39.46 -14.27 -2.07
CA ALA A 361 -38.40 -15.21 -1.65
C ALA A 361 -37.38 -14.52 -0.73
N ALA A 362 -36.99 -13.28 -1.04
CA ALA A 362 -36.10 -12.49 -0.21
C ALA A 362 -36.70 -12.19 1.19
N TYR A 363 -38.02 -11.91 1.26
CA TYR A 363 -38.70 -11.77 2.54
C TYR A 363 -38.63 -13.07 3.35
N GLU A 364 -38.99 -14.21 2.74
CA GLU A 364 -38.96 -15.53 3.38
C GLU A 364 -37.56 -15.92 3.86
N GLN A 365 -36.52 -15.56 3.08
CA GLN A 365 -35.12 -15.74 3.46
C GLN A 365 -34.77 -14.94 4.74
N MET A 366 -35.24 -13.69 4.86
CA MET A 366 -34.97 -12.88 6.05
C MET A 366 -35.70 -13.40 7.29
N VAL A 367 -36.94 -13.89 7.13
CA VAL A 367 -37.67 -14.57 8.21
C VAL A 367 -36.92 -15.82 8.64
N THR A 368 -36.49 -16.66 7.71
CA THR A 368 -35.71 -17.86 7.97
C THR A 368 -34.38 -17.55 8.67
N TYR A 369 -33.73 -16.47 8.30
CA TYR A 369 -32.54 -15.98 8.96
C TYR A 369 -32.81 -15.52 10.40
N GLY A 370 -34.04 -15.14 10.71
CA GLY A 370 -34.49 -14.66 12.02
C GLY A 370 -34.39 -13.15 12.21
N SER A 371 -34.45 -12.39 11.12
CA SER A 371 -34.60 -10.94 11.19
C SER A 371 -35.92 -10.55 11.82
N ASP A 372 -35.92 -9.53 12.69
CA ASP A 372 -37.16 -9.03 13.31
C ASP A 372 -37.96 -8.18 12.33
N MET A 373 -38.71 -8.85 11.47
CA MET A 373 -39.51 -8.20 10.42
C MET A 373 -40.63 -7.30 10.96
N SER A 374 -40.91 -7.31 12.26
CA SER A 374 -41.85 -6.35 12.87
C SER A 374 -41.34 -4.91 12.86
N LYS A 375 -40.03 -4.74 12.81
CA LYS A 375 -39.35 -3.43 12.70
C LYS A 375 -39.10 -2.98 11.27
N TYR A 376 -39.42 -3.82 10.28
CA TYR A 376 -39.21 -3.54 8.88
C TYR A 376 -40.23 -2.55 8.33
N ASP A 377 -39.73 -1.53 7.63
CA ASP A 377 -40.57 -0.57 6.87
C ASP A 377 -40.53 -0.91 5.39
N LYS A 378 -41.59 -1.51 4.89
CA LYS A 378 -41.71 -1.95 3.50
C LYS A 378 -41.42 -0.87 2.46
N ASN A 379 -41.77 0.37 2.74
CA ASN A 379 -41.72 1.47 1.76
C ASN A 379 -40.65 2.53 2.08
N GLY A 380 -40.15 2.57 3.32
CA GLY A 380 -39.25 3.62 3.78
C GLY A 380 -37.91 3.14 4.32
N ASN A 381 -37.64 1.84 4.21
CA ASN A 381 -36.45 1.26 4.83
C ASN A 381 -35.15 1.77 4.17
N GLU A 382 -35.12 1.86 2.85
CA GLU A 382 -33.97 2.41 2.11
C GLU A 382 -33.72 3.88 2.47
N GLU A 383 -34.76 4.67 2.58
CA GLU A 383 -34.63 6.07 2.98
C GLU A 383 -34.18 6.22 4.44
N ARG A 384 -34.63 5.31 5.31
CA ARG A 384 -34.21 5.28 6.70
C ARG A 384 -32.72 5.06 6.84
N ILE A 385 -32.16 4.10 6.12
CA ILE A 385 -30.73 3.82 6.18
C ILE A 385 -29.88 4.87 5.45
N LEU A 386 -30.37 5.46 4.37
CA LEU A 386 -29.69 6.56 3.68
C LEU A 386 -29.46 7.76 4.59
N LYS A 387 -30.36 8.02 5.55
CA LYS A 387 -30.18 9.10 6.54
C LYS A 387 -28.96 8.90 7.43
N VAL A 388 -28.54 7.65 7.64
CA VAL A 388 -27.32 7.31 8.41
C VAL A 388 -26.06 7.87 7.75
N TYR A 389 -26.05 7.93 6.42
CA TYR A 389 -24.91 8.37 5.61
C TYR A 389 -25.02 9.82 5.15
N LYS A 390 -26.16 10.46 5.43
CA LYS A 390 -26.40 11.85 5.09
C LYS A 390 -25.59 12.79 6.00
N ASP A 391 -25.15 13.90 5.42
CA ASP A 391 -24.47 15.00 6.12
C ASP A 391 -23.18 14.56 6.86
N ARG A 392 -22.58 13.40 6.45
CA ARG A 392 -21.29 12.91 6.91
C ARG A 392 -20.15 13.61 6.17
N ASP A 393 -18.92 13.48 6.66
CA ASP A 393 -17.73 13.93 5.92
C ASP A 393 -17.83 13.46 4.47
N PRO A 394 -17.81 14.37 3.48
CA PRO A 394 -18.00 14.01 2.08
C PRO A 394 -17.00 12.95 1.56
N ARG A 395 -15.79 12.87 2.14
CA ARG A 395 -14.79 11.88 1.77
C ARG A 395 -15.25 10.44 2.00
N MET A 396 -16.16 10.20 2.95
CA MET A 396 -16.70 8.87 3.17
C MET A 396 -17.32 8.29 1.89
N LEU A 397 -18.17 9.07 1.20
CA LEU A 397 -18.81 8.64 -0.06
C LEU A 397 -17.86 8.74 -1.27
N MET A 398 -16.79 9.53 -1.19
CA MET A 398 -15.74 9.58 -2.21
C MET A 398 -14.82 8.37 -2.14
N ASN A 399 -14.62 7.80 -0.94
CA ASN A 399 -13.76 6.66 -0.70
C ASN A 399 -14.49 5.32 -0.77
N PHE A 400 -15.79 5.30 -0.38
CA PHE A 400 -16.56 4.06 -0.22
C PHE A 400 -17.92 4.11 -0.89
N ILE A 401 -18.42 2.93 -1.25
CA ILE A 401 -19.80 2.70 -1.65
C ILE A 401 -20.51 2.17 -0.40
N THR A 402 -21.45 2.96 0.11
CA THR A 402 -22.25 2.65 1.30
C THR A 402 -23.60 2.06 0.90
N PRO A 403 -24.32 1.41 1.84
CA PRO A 403 -25.69 0.93 1.57
C PRO A 403 -26.55 1.99 0.89
N TYR A 404 -27.20 1.58 -0.18
CA TYR A 404 -28.11 2.38 -1.05
C TYR A 404 -27.46 3.54 -1.79
N SER A 405 -26.15 3.71 -1.74
CA SER A 405 -25.42 4.56 -2.68
C SER A 405 -25.26 3.88 -4.04
N THR A 406 -25.02 4.69 -5.07
CA THR A 406 -24.91 4.22 -6.45
C THR A 406 -23.45 4.12 -6.91
N TYR A 407 -23.22 3.24 -7.87
CA TYR A 407 -21.94 3.04 -8.55
C TYR A 407 -22.20 2.81 -10.04
N LYS A 408 -21.46 3.51 -10.90
CA LYS A 408 -21.56 3.31 -12.35
C LYS A 408 -20.61 2.19 -12.79
N GLY A 409 -21.18 1.07 -13.23
CA GLY A 409 -20.43 -0.09 -13.66
C GLY A 409 -21.14 -0.85 -14.78
N GLY A 410 -20.63 -2.03 -15.13
CA GLY A 410 -21.27 -2.88 -16.11
C GLY A 410 -20.47 -4.17 -16.27
N ALA A 411 -21.16 -5.31 -16.32
CA ALA A 411 -20.54 -6.61 -16.58
C ALA A 411 -20.34 -6.85 -18.09
N THR A 412 -20.84 -5.94 -18.94
CA THR A 412 -20.72 -5.97 -20.41
C THR A 412 -20.30 -4.60 -20.93
N ALA A 413 -20.31 -4.42 -22.24
CA ALA A 413 -20.02 -3.14 -22.89
C ALA A 413 -20.98 -2.00 -22.48
N ASP A 414 -22.16 -2.30 -21.96
CA ASP A 414 -23.09 -1.33 -21.45
C ASP A 414 -22.81 -1.02 -19.98
N CYS A 415 -22.97 0.24 -19.59
CA CYS A 415 -22.80 0.70 -18.22
C CYS A 415 -24.14 1.20 -17.66
N TRP A 416 -24.42 0.77 -16.42
CA TRP A 416 -25.63 1.17 -15.68
C TRP A 416 -25.27 1.73 -14.30
N ASP A 417 -26.23 2.39 -13.70
CA ASP A 417 -26.14 2.82 -12.31
C ASP A 417 -26.65 1.69 -11.39
N TYR A 418 -25.71 1.07 -10.70
CA TYR A 418 -26.00 0.02 -9.72
C TYR A 418 -26.18 0.63 -8.34
N THR A 419 -27.10 0.05 -7.55
CA THR A 419 -27.31 0.45 -6.16
C THR A 419 -26.93 -0.70 -5.23
N LEU A 420 -26.19 -0.42 -4.17
CA LEU A 420 -25.82 -1.39 -3.14
C LEU A 420 -27.04 -1.73 -2.28
N ARG A 421 -27.87 -2.69 -2.72
CA ARG A 421 -29.08 -3.14 -2.06
C ARG A 421 -28.96 -4.55 -1.50
N TRP A 422 -29.62 -4.81 -0.41
CA TRP A 422 -29.68 -6.14 0.17
C TRP A 422 -31.11 -6.50 0.66
N PRO A 423 -31.59 -7.74 0.54
CA PRO A 423 -30.98 -8.85 -0.23
C PRO A 423 -30.89 -8.55 -1.72
N TYR A 424 -29.87 -9.13 -2.34
CA TYR A 424 -29.70 -9.04 -3.79
C TYR A 424 -30.81 -9.82 -4.53
N ILE A 425 -31.50 -9.20 -5.49
CA ILE A 425 -32.54 -9.83 -6.30
C ILE A 425 -32.36 -9.60 -7.81
N GLY A 426 -31.40 -8.78 -8.18
CA GLY A 426 -31.11 -8.42 -9.57
C GLY A 426 -30.27 -9.46 -10.31
N SER A 427 -29.75 -9.04 -11.43
CA SER A 427 -28.66 -9.69 -12.14
C SER A 427 -27.66 -8.63 -12.59
N ASP A 428 -26.44 -9.06 -12.90
CA ASP A 428 -25.37 -8.14 -13.30
C ASP A 428 -25.73 -7.31 -14.58
N ASN A 429 -26.70 -7.76 -15.39
CA ASN A 429 -27.07 -7.16 -16.68
C ASN A 429 -28.53 -6.75 -16.79
N ALA A 430 -29.31 -6.78 -15.72
CA ALA A 430 -30.73 -6.46 -15.77
C ALA A 430 -31.23 -5.76 -14.52
N ALA A 431 -32.24 -4.90 -14.71
CA ALA A 431 -32.93 -4.26 -13.60
C ALA A 431 -33.36 -5.26 -12.53
N PRO A 432 -33.28 -4.89 -11.24
CA PRO A 432 -33.13 -3.52 -10.71
C PRO A 432 -31.68 -3.01 -10.59
N TYR A 433 -30.69 -3.64 -11.21
CA TYR A 433 -29.25 -3.28 -11.15
C TYR A 433 -28.75 -3.16 -9.71
N ASP A 434 -28.93 -4.23 -8.96
CA ASP A 434 -28.37 -4.31 -7.62
C ASP A 434 -26.87 -4.53 -7.69
N LEU A 435 -26.09 -3.76 -6.93
CA LEU A 435 -24.65 -3.91 -6.86
C LEU A 435 -24.30 -5.18 -6.09
N ARG A 436 -23.78 -6.17 -6.79
CA ARG A 436 -23.35 -7.43 -6.21
C ARG A 436 -21.97 -7.29 -5.59
N THR A 437 -21.85 -7.66 -4.33
CA THR A 437 -20.59 -7.55 -3.59
C THR A 437 -19.61 -8.68 -3.96
N ASP A 438 -20.09 -9.92 -3.94
CA ASP A 438 -19.29 -11.11 -4.25
C ASP A 438 -20.16 -12.28 -4.74
N THR A 439 -19.54 -13.44 -4.95
CA THR A 439 -20.25 -14.66 -5.39
C THR A 439 -21.17 -15.26 -4.33
N ASN A 440 -21.08 -14.83 -3.07
CA ASN A 440 -21.88 -15.35 -1.96
C ASN A 440 -23.00 -14.40 -1.55
N ASP A 441 -23.22 -13.33 -2.31
CA ASP A 441 -24.27 -12.33 -2.10
C ASP A 441 -24.25 -11.71 -0.69
N ARG A 442 -23.06 -11.61 -0.09
CA ARG A 442 -22.85 -10.96 1.20
C ARG A 442 -22.97 -9.46 1.04
N PHE A 443 -23.28 -8.76 2.10
CA PHE A 443 -23.48 -7.32 2.08
C PHE A 443 -22.46 -6.63 2.98
N TYR A 444 -21.70 -5.69 2.41
CA TYR A 444 -20.69 -4.92 3.11
C TYR A 444 -20.32 -3.67 2.34
N TYR A 445 -19.58 -2.73 2.96
CA TYR A 445 -19.02 -1.58 2.29
C TYR A 445 -18.05 -1.98 1.19
N LEU A 446 -18.02 -1.19 0.12
CA LEU A 446 -17.13 -1.41 -1.02
C LEU A 446 -16.24 -0.19 -1.22
N TRP A 447 -15.08 -0.39 -1.86
CA TRP A 447 -14.23 0.71 -2.27
C TRP A 447 -14.81 1.48 -3.46
N ARG A 448 -14.59 2.79 -3.43
CA ARG A 448 -14.76 3.67 -4.59
C ARG A 448 -13.42 4.28 -5.01
N LYS A 449 -12.57 4.65 -4.03
CA LYS A 449 -11.24 5.18 -4.26
C LYS A 449 -10.39 4.14 -4.99
N TYR A 450 -9.67 4.55 -6.04
CA TYR A 450 -8.91 3.69 -6.98
C TYR A 450 -9.76 2.65 -7.73
N VAL A 451 -11.07 2.73 -7.68
CA VAL A 451 -11.95 1.85 -8.46
C VAL A 451 -12.49 2.64 -9.65
N PRO A 452 -12.20 2.21 -10.88
CA PRO A 452 -12.72 2.86 -12.10
C PRO A 452 -14.24 2.83 -12.14
N GLU A 453 -14.87 3.90 -12.60
CA GLU A 453 -16.31 3.99 -12.83
C GLU A 453 -16.62 4.02 -14.32
N GLY A 454 -17.73 3.41 -14.74
CA GLY A 454 -18.11 3.34 -16.15
C GLY A 454 -17.12 2.49 -16.96
N ARG A 455 -16.54 3.07 -18.01
CA ARG A 455 -15.58 2.42 -18.92
C ARG A 455 -14.16 2.93 -18.77
N GLU A 456 -13.81 3.42 -17.61
CA GLU A 456 -12.47 3.98 -17.37
C GLU A 456 -11.36 2.91 -17.41
N MET A 457 -11.66 1.64 -17.14
CA MET A 457 -10.68 0.55 -17.14
C MET A 457 -10.83 -0.35 -18.36
N LYS A 458 -9.70 -0.70 -19.00
CA LYS A 458 -9.67 -1.63 -20.12
C LYS A 458 -9.28 -3.04 -19.68
N ASN A 459 -8.37 -3.16 -18.74
CA ASN A 459 -7.84 -4.43 -18.27
C ASN A 459 -7.84 -4.52 -16.73
N ALA A 460 -8.49 -5.56 -16.18
CA ALA A 460 -8.58 -5.77 -14.74
C ALA A 460 -7.23 -6.15 -14.09
N LEU A 461 -6.32 -6.71 -14.86
CA LEU A 461 -5.00 -7.14 -14.37
C LEU A 461 -3.94 -6.04 -14.44
N ASN A 462 -4.20 -5.01 -15.25
CA ASN A 462 -3.27 -3.93 -15.50
C ASN A 462 -4.05 -2.61 -15.48
N SER A 463 -4.37 -2.12 -14.28
CA SER A 463 -4.93 -0.77 -14.14
C SER A 463 -3.84 0.26 -14.31
N ASP A 464 -4.09 1.28 -15.10
CA ASP A 464 -3.19 2.41 -15.33
C ASP A 464 -3.28 3.51 -14.25
N ILE A 465 -4.11 3.34 -13.24
CA ILE A 465 -4.25 4.34 -12.17
C ILE A 465 -2.99 4.36 -11.30
N ASP A 466 -2.25 5.47 -11.34
CA ASP A 466 -1.09 5.73 -10.50
C ASP A 466 -1.44 5.77 -9.01
N THR A 467 -0.53 5.30 -8.17
CA THR A 467 -0.74 5.30 -6.73
C THR A 467 0.36 6.08 -6.01
N PRO A 468 0.00 7.10 -5.21
CA PRO A 468 0.98 7.90 -4.50
C PRO A 468 1.61 7.10 -3.36
N ILE A 469 2.93 7.21 -3.25
CA ILE A 469 3.70 6.79 -2.07
C ILE A 469 3.76 7.97 -1.11
N PHE A 470 4.05 9.16 -1.64
CA PHE A 470 4.02 10.43 -0.91
C PHE A 470 3.21 11.46 -1.69
N ARG A 471 2.30 12.14 -1.00
CA ARG A 471 1.57 13.27 -1.56
C ARG A 471 1.48 14.43 -0.58
N TYR A 472 1.18 15.62 -1.10
CA TYR A 472 1.26 16.86 -0.35
C TYR A 472 0.33 16.89 0.88
N ALA A 473 -0.88 16.34 0.79
CA ALA A 473 -1.75 16.19 1.95
C ALA A 473 -1.08 15.37 3.07
N GLY A 474 -0.37 14.28 2.73
CA GLY A 474 0.41 13.49 3.68
C GLY A 474 1.56 14.28 4.31
N ALA A 475 2.22 15.16 3.54
CA ALA A 475 3.26 16.06 4.06
C ALA A 475 2.68 17.09 5.03
N LEU A 476 1.52 17.70 4.70
CA LEU A 476 0.83 18.66 5.57
C LEU A 476 0.37 18.03 6.89
N LEU A 477 -0.19 16.83 6.84
CA LEU A 477 -0.59 16.09 8.05
C LEU A 477 0.63 15.65 8.87
N SER A 478 1.75 15.27 8.23
CA SER A 478 3.00 14.96 8.94
C SER A 478 3.60 16.21 9.60
N LEU A 479 3.52 17.36 8.94
CA LEU A 479 3.91 18.63 9.53
C LEU A 479 3.02 18.99 10.73
N ALA A 480 1.72 18.83 10.60
CA ALA A 480 0.77 19.06 11.68
C ALA A 480 1.07 18.16 12.90
N GLU A 481 1.32 16.87 12.67
CA GLU A 481 1.70 15.95 13.73
C GLU A 481 3.01 16.37 14.40
N ALA A 482 4.06 16.63 13.62
CA ALA A 482 5.35 17.03 14.17
C ALA A 482 5.28 18.34 14.99
N LEU A 483 4.53 19.34 14.50
CA LEU A 483 4.27 20.58 15.22
C LEU A 483 3.52 20.35 16.53
N ASN A 484 2.47 19.53 16.48
CA ASN A 484 1.70 19.22 17.68
C ASN A 484 2.55 18.50 18.73
N GLU A 485 3.35 17.52 18.32
CA GLU A 485 4.26 16.81 19.23
C GLU A 485 5.39 17.69 19.75
N ALA A 486 5.82 18.71 18.99
CA ALA A 486 6.73 19.76 19.45
C ALA A 486 6.07 20.82 20.36
N GLY A 487 4.80 20.67 20.74
CA GLY A 487 4.07 21.61 21.58
C GLY A 487 3.52 22.85 20.85
N GLN A 488 3.59 22.88 19.50
CA GLN A 488 3.12 23.99 18.67
C GLN A 488 1.69 23.72 18.13
N THR A 489 0.77 23.33 19.03
CA THR A 489 -0.58 22.85 18.70
C THR A 489 -1.38 23.84 17.86
N GLN A 490 -1.30 25.15 18.14
CA GLN A 490 -2.05 26.17 17.40
C GLN A 490 -1.55 26.31 15.94
N GLU A 491 -0.26 26.19 15.71
CA GLU A 491 0.29 26.19 14.37
C GLU A 491 -0.09 24.90 13.60
N ALA A 492 -0.11 23.78 14.28
CA ALA A 492 -0.49 22.48 13.71
C ALA A 492 -1.91 22.48 13.10
N VAL A 493 -2.87 23.14 13.78
CA VAL A 493 -4.26 23.29 13.31
C VAL A 493 -4.34 23.86 11.89
N LYS A 494 -3.45 24.81 11.56
CA LYS A 494 -3.43 25.42 10.22
C LYS A 494 -3.25 24.37 9.12
N TYR A 495 -2.35 23.43 9.30
CA TYR A 495 -2.02 22.44 8.26
C TYR A 495 -3.09 21.34 8.16
N VAL A 496 -3.72 20.96 9.26
CA VAL A 496 -4.93 20.11 9.21
C VAL A 496 -6.04 20.82 8.45
N ASN A 497 -6.26 22.11 8.72
CA ASN A 497 -7.28 22.90 8.05
C ASN A 497 -7.02 23.13 6.55
N MET A 498 -5.77 23.11 6.11
CA MET A 498 -5.47 23.13 4.67
C MET A 498 -6.02 21.86 3.99
N VAL A 499 -5.83 20.69 4.59
CA VAL A 499 -6.35 19.41 4.06
C VAL A 499 -7.87 19.37 4.11
N ARG A 500 -8.48 19.74 5.25
CA ARG A 500 -9.94 19.78 5.41
C ARG A 500 -10.61 20.79 4.48
N GLY A 501 -10.00 21.96 4.33
CA GLY A 501 -10.52 23.06 3.52
C GLY A 501 -10.63 22.78 2.03
N ARG A 502 -9.92 21.76 1.52
CA ARG A 502 -10.11 21.27 0.15
C ARG A 502 -11.48 20.64 -0.08
N ILE A 503 -12.10 20.09 0.98
CA ILE A 503 -13.33 19.32 0.91
C ILE A 503 -14.53 20.27 1.08
N PRO A 504 -15.34 20.51 0.05
CA PRO A 504 -16.49 21.41 0.16
C PRO A 504 -17.48 20.97 1.24
N GLY A 505 -17.84 21.90 2.11
CA GLY A 505 -18.82 21.68 3.18
C GLY A 505 -18.28 21.01 4.45
N LEU A 506 -17.01 20.63 4.49
CA LEU A 506 -16.38 20.07 5.68
C LEU A 506 -15.94 21.18 6.65
N ALA A 507 -16.35 21.10 7.91
CA ALA A 507 -16.00 22.09 8.93
C ALA A 507 -14.49 22.05 9.24
N LEU A 508 -13.90 23.24 9.37
CA LEU A 508 -12.52 23.40 9.79
C LEU A 508 -12.39 23.22 11.30
N LEU A 509 -11.23 22.80 11.78
CA LEU A 509 -10.94 22.81 13.21
C LEU A 509 -11.04 24.24 13.75
N ASN A 510 -11.57 24.38 14.95
CA ASN A 510 -11.85 25.64 15.65
C ASN A 510 -12.93 26.54 14.96
N SER A 511 -13.76 25.98 14.05
CA SER A 511 -14.82 26.75 13.39
C SER A 511 -16.19 26.69 14.09
N ASN A 512 -16.41 25.70 14.95
CA ASN A 512 -17.66 25.53 15.70
C ASN A 512 -17.41 24.71 16.99
N GLU A 513 -18.45 24.48 17.78
CA GLU A 513 -18.35 23.76 19.07
C GLU A 513 -17.81 22.33 18.97
N TRP A 514 -18.08 21.62 17.87
CA TRP A 514 -17.65 20.22 17.65
C TRP A 514 -16.19 20.12 17.22
N THR A 515 -15.67 21.16 16.59
CA THR A 515 -14.33 21.19 16.01
C THR A 515 -13.31 21.92 16.89
N GLN A 516 -13.69 22.38 18.10
CA GLN A 516 -12.77 23.03 19.02
C GLN A 516 -11.66 22.06 19.45
N VAL A 517 -10.43 22.52 19.29
CA VAL A 517 -9.24 21.80 19.75
C VAL A 517 -8.96 22.19 21.21
N SER A 518 -9.11 21.22 22.11
CA SER A 518 -8.97 21.46 23.55
C SER A 518 -7.52 21.37 24.07
N GLY A 519 -6.59 20.90 23.24
CA GLY A 519 -5.18 20.77 23.59
C GLY A 519 -4.43 19.79 22.70
N GLN A 520 -3.17 19.51 23.09
CA GLN A 520 -2.27 18.66 22.30
C GLN A 520 -2.80 17.25 22.09
N GLU A 521 -3.36 16.63 23.15
CA GLU A 521 -3.87 15.26 23.09
C GLU A 521 -5.10 15.16 22.16
N ASP A 522 -6.05 16.08 22.28
CA ASP A 522 -7.22 16.14 21.40
C ASP A 522 -6.79 16.34 19.95
N LEU A 523 -5.85 17.26 19.67
CA LEU A 523 -5.37 17.46 18.31
C LEU A 523 -4.61 16.23 17.78
N ARG A 524 -3.87 15.51 18.63
CA ARG A 524 -3.20 14.25 18.25
C ARG A 524 -4.20 13.23 17.72
N GLU A 525 -5.29 13.00 18.42
CA GLU A 525 -6.31 12.04 17.96
C GLU A 525 -7.04 12.54 16.69
N ARG A 526 -7.33 13.83 16.59
CA ARG A 526 -7.90 14.41 15.36
C ARG A 526 -6.96 14.25 14.15
N ILE A 527 -5.66 14.49 14.31
CA ILE A 527 -4.66 14.27 13.25
C ILE A 527 -4.62 12.79 12.85
N ARG A 528 -4.63 11.85 13.80
CA ARG A 528 -4.65 10.40 13.51
C ARG A 528 -5.89 9.98 12.73
N ASN A 529 -7.06 10.52 13.07
CA ASN A 529 -8.27 10.28 12.34
C ASN A 529 -8.22 10.92 10.94
N GLU A 530 -7.73 12.14 10.83
CA GLU A 530 -7.58 12.85 9.55
C GLU A 530 -6.65 12.08 8.58
N TYR A 531 -5.55 11.52 9.09
CA TYR A 531 -4.71 10.61 8.29
C TYR A 531 -5.51 9.41 7.75
N GLY A 532 -6.34 8.79 8.58
CA GLY A 532 -7.18 7.67 8.17
C GLY A 532 -8.14 8.07 7.06
N TRP A 533 -8.93 9.14 7.29
CA TRP A 533 -9.96 9.58 6.35
C TRP A 533 -9.41 10.10 5.03
N GLU A 534 -8.23 10.71 5.07
CA GLU A 534 -7.56 11.30 3.92
C GLU A 534 -6.75 10.28 3.11
N LEU A 535 -5.98 9.41 3.80
CA LEU A 535 -4.98 8.53 3.18
C LEU A 535 -5.38 7.05 3.13
N CYS A 536 -6.64 6.69 3.45
CA CYS A 536 -7.08 5.29 3.30
C CYS A 536 -6.94 4.80 1.84
N GLY A 537 -6.58 3.56 1.67
CA GLY A 537 -6.33 2.96 0.37
C GLY A 537 -4.95 3.26 -0.22
N GLU A 538 -4.06 3.94 0.54
CA GLU A 538 -2.72 4.33 0.07
C GLU A 538 -1.59 3.56 0.76
N GLY A 539 -1.92 2.60 1.63
CA GLY A 539 -0.94 1.73 2.31
C GLY A 539 -0.05 2.40 3.35
N GLN A 540 -0.31 3.68 3.67
CA GLN A 540 0.56 4.44 4.57
C GLN A 540 0.25 4.29 6.05
N LEU A 541 -0.96 3.85 6.40
CA LEU A 541 -1.43 3.85 7.79
C LEU A 541 -0.76 2.80 8.65
N TYR A 542 -0.33 1.67 8.09
CA TYR A 542 0.33 0.61 8.84
C TYR A 542 1.56 1.12 9.62
N TRP A 543 2.49 1.80 8.94
CA TRP A 543 3.71 2.33 9.58
C TRP A 543 3.40 3.40 10.61
N LYS A 544 2.41 4.23 10.37
CA LYS A 544 1.96 5.25 11.31
C LYS A 544 1.36 4.61 12.57
N GLN A 545 0.49 3.63 12.43
CA GLN A 545 -0.10 2.91 13.56
C GLN A 545 0.94 2.15 14.38
N ILE A 546 1.96 1.55 13.73
CA ILE A 546 3.10 0.94 14.42
C ILE A 546 3.90 2.00 15.20
N ARG A 547 4.21 3.14 14.58
CA ARG A 547 4.94 4.24 15.21
C ARG A 547 4.16 4.88 16.37
N TRP A 548 2.84 5.02 16.24
CA TRP A 548 1.95 5.51 17.28
C TRP A 548 1.70 4.50 18.41
N ASP A 549 2.11 3.27 18.24
CA ASP A 549 1.81 2.13 19.12
C ASP A 549 0.30 1.86 19.29
N THR A 550 -0.46 2.08 18.21
CA THR A 550 -1.93 1.90 18.19
C THR A 550 -2.41 0.76 17.30
N TRP A 551 -1.49 0.13 16.56
CA TRP A 551 -1.84 -0.87 15.55
C TRP A 551 -2.67 -2.04 16.11
N MET A 552 -2.20 -2.63 17.23
CA MET A 552 -2.90 -3.78 17.82
C MET A 552 -4.28 -3.39 18.36
N ASP A 553 -4.40 -2.23 18.99
CA ASP A 553 -5.67 -1.75 19.53
C ASP A 553 -6.66 -1.43 18.39
N ARG A 554 -6.20 -0.77 17.34
CA ARG A 554 -7.04 -0.41 16.19
C ARG A 554 -7.43 -1.64 15.37
N LYS A 555 -6.49 -2.51 15.01
CA LYS A 555 -6.75 -3.69 14.16
C LYS A 555 -7.56 -4.75 14.87
N ILE A 556 -7.30 -5.01 16.15
CA ILE A 556 -7.86 -6.12 16.93
C ILE A 556 -8.91 -5.63 17.93
N GLY A 557 -8.84 -4.36 18.29
CA GLY A 557 -9.71 -3.73 19.28
C GLY A 557 -9.18 -3.80 20.71
N THR A 558 -9.84 -3.06 21.59
CA THR A 558 -9.41 -2.86 22.98
C THR A 558 -9.51 -4.13 23.84
N ASN A 559 -10.19 -5.16 23.37
CA ASN A 559 -10.42 -6.42 24.10
C ASN A 559 -9.43 -7.54 23.77
N ARG A 560 -8.31 -7.22 23.12
CA ARG A 560 -7.30 -8.22 22.72
C ARG A 560 -6.82 -9.13 23.85
N ALA A 561 -6.72 -8.62 25.05
CA ALA A 561 -6.28 -9.39 26.22
C ALA A 561 -7.25 -10.48 26.65
N THR A 562 -8.52 -10.36 26.27
CA THR A 562 -9.59 -11.31 26.60
C THR A 562 -9.96 -12.23 25.43
N VAL A 563 -9.39 -11.97 24.25
CA VAL A 563 -9.69 -12.73 23.04
C VAL A 563 -8.74 -13.90 22.93
N SER A 564 -9.13 -15.03 23.49
CA SER A 564 -8.47 -16.31 23.25
C SER A 564 -9.03 -17.04 22.01
N ASP A 565 -10.23 -16.69 21.58
CA ASP A 565 -10.89 -17.23 20.40
C ASP A 565 -10.81 -16.22 19.24
N PRO A 566 -10.09 -16.54 18.16
CA PRO A 566 -10.00 -15.67 16.99
C PRO A 566 -11.35 -15.30 16.37
N SER A 567 -12.41 -16.07 16.61
CA SER A 567 -13.77 -15.76 16.12
C SER A 567 -14.38 -14.53 16.79
N GLN A 568 -13.82 -14.08 17.89
CA GLN A 568 -14.24 -12.87 18.60
C GLN A 568 -13.45 -11.63 18.19
N LEU A 569 -12.39 -11.79 17.39
CA LEU A 569 -11.65 -10.68 16.82
C LEU A 569 -12.47 -10.00 15.72
N ASN A 570 -12.67 -8.72 15.84
CA ASN A 570 -13.86 -8.11 15.35
C ASN A 570 -13.65 -7.19 14.15
N GLY A 571 -12.45 -7.12 13.59
CA GLY A 571 -12.15 -6.24 12.48
C GLY A 571 -13.21 -6.35 11.37
N ALA A 572 -13.15 -7.41 10.58
CA ALA A 572 -14.09 -7.63 9.48
C ALA A 572 -15.50 -8.04 9.91
N ASN A 573 -15.71 -8.28 11.20
CA ASN A 573 -16.96 -8.90 11.66
C ASN A 573 -18.12 -7.92 11.80
N GLY A 574 -17.90 -6.63 11.83
CA GLY A 574 -18.95 -5.64 12.04
C GLY A 574 -20.14 -5.84 11.10
N MET A 575 -19.92 -5.87 9.79
CA MET A 575 -20.99 -6.10 8.82
C MET A 575 -21.47 -7.55 8.79
N THR A 576 -20.58 -8.52 8.96
CA THR A 576 -20.96 -9.93 8.98
C THR A 576 -21.76 -10.31 10.23
N GLU A 577 -21.54 -9.63 11.35
CA GLU A 577 -22.38 -9.75 12.54
C GLU A 577 -23.79 -9.21 12.29
N ILE A 578 -23.95 -8.15 11.52
CA ILE A 578 -25.27 -7.64 11.11
C ILE A 578 -26.05 -8.73 10.37
N TRP A 579 -25.38 -9.52 9.52
CA TRP A 579 -25.99 -10.52 8.65
C TRP A 579 -25.85 -11.96 9.17
N GLY A 580 -25.16 -12.17 10.30
CA GLY A 580 -24.94 -13.51 10.87
C GLY A 580 -23.98 -14.41 10.06
N THR A 581 -23.32 -13.89 9.06
CA THR A 581 -22.31 -14.62 8.29
C THR A 581 -20.93 -14.30 8.81
N LYS A 582 -20.29 -15.27 9.47
CA LYS A 582 -18.90 -15.12 9.88
C LYS A 582 -18.00 -15.06 8.65
N ARG A 583 -17.19 -14.02 8.57
CA ARG A 583 -16.06 -13.95 7.63
C ARG A 583 -14.77 -14.39 8.31
N TYR A 584 -13.67 -14.17 7.65
CA TYR A 584 -12.35 -14.50 8.18
C TYR A 584 -12.12 -13.76 9.50
N THR A 585 -11.76 -14.51 10.51
CA THR A 585 -11.37 -13.95 11.80
C THR A 585 -9.90 -13.61 11.77
N ASN A 586 -9.56 -12.40 12.20
CA ASN A 586 -8.16 -12.04 12.42
C ASN A 586 -7.65 -12.80 13.65
N GLY A 587 -6.51 -13.46 13.50
CA GLY A 587 -5.79 -14.05 14.62
C GLY A 587 -5.04 -12.99 15.42
N TYR A 588 -4.71 -13.32 16.65
CA TYR A 588 -3.83 -12.52 17.48
C TYR A 588 -2.52 -13.27 17.72
N MET A 589 -1.42 -12.71 17.23
CA MET A 589 -0.09 -13.32 17.38
C MET A 589 0.67 -12.89 18.65
N GLY A 590 0.25 -11.83 19.30
CA GLY A 590 0.97 -11.20 20.40
C GLY A 590 1.74 -9.94 20.01
N GLU A 591 2.23 -9.22 21.00
CA GLU A 591 2.94 -7.94 20.82
C GLU A 591 4.18 -8.04 19.92
N TYR A 592 4.82 -9.22 19.89
CA TYR A 592 5.99 -9.45 19.05
C TYR A 592 5.69 -9.30 17.54
N ALA A 593 4.44 -9.49 17.12
CA ALA A 593 4.04 -9.38 15.71
C ALA A 593 4.11 -7.95 15.14
N LYS A 594 4.35 -6.93 15.98
CA LYS A 594 4.68 -5.57 15.54
C LYS A 594 6.00 -5.50 14.78
N VAL A 595 6.84 -6.52 14.95
CA VAL A 595 8.14 -6.66 14.29
C VAL A 595 8.16 -8.00 13.55
N PHE A 596 8.52 -8.00 12.28
CA PHE A 596 8.54 -9.22 11.47
C PHE A 596 9.65 -10.18 11.90
N ALA A 597 9.42 -11.48 11.69
CA ALA A 597 10.49 -12.45 11.79
C ALA A 597 11.58 -12.18 10.75
N ILE A 598 12.85 -12.27 11.14
CA ILE A 598 13.92 -12.46 10.15
C ILE A 598 13.62 -13.79 9.43
N PRO A 599 13.60 -13.81 8.09
CA PRO A 599 13.26 -15.02 7.37
C PRO A 599 14.16 -16.19 7.76
N GLN A 600 13.56 -17.33 8.06
CA GLN A 600 14.30 -18.51 8.50
C GLN A 600 15.37 -18.93 7.47
N SER A 601 15.05 -18.84 6.19
CA SER A 601 16.00 -19.12 5.10
C SER A 601 17.24 -18.21 5.11
N GLU A 602 17.10 -16.96 5.56
CA GLU A 602 18.21 -16.03 5.66
C GLU A 602 19.13 -16.35 6.87
N ILE A 603 18.53 -16.75 8.00
CA ILE A 603 19.28 -17.19 9.18
C ILE A 603 20.08 -18.47 8.85
N GLU A 604 19.48 -19.41 8.12
CA GLU A 604 20.16 -20.65 7.69
C GLU A 604 21.30 -20.38 6.72
N ARG A 605 21.16 -19.37 5.85
CA ARG A 605 22.20 -18.95 4.90
C ARG A 605 23.30 -18.12 5.55
N ASN A 606 22.96 -17.27 6.52
CA ASN A 606 23.89 -16.37 7.20
C ASN A 606 23.82 -16.56 8.73
N PRO A 607 24.75 -17.31 9.34
CA PRO A 607 24.74 -17.60 10.78
C PRO A 607 24.99 -16.36 11.66
N ASN A 608 25.36 -15.23 11.09
CA ASN A 608 25.53 -13.97 11.83
C ASN A 608 24.19 -13.21 12.03
N LEU A 609 23.11 -13.69 11.42
CA LEU A 609 21.78 -13.14 11.65
C LEU A 609 21.14 -13.72 12.92
N THR A 610 20.48 -12.88 13.68
CA THR A 610 19.74 -13.25 14.89
C THR A 610 18.26 -12.98 14.72
N GLN A 611 17.41 -13.86 15.23
CA GLN A 611 15.96 -13.72 15.17
C GLN A 611 15.45 -12.59 16.08
N ASN A 612 14.34 -11.98 15.70
CA ASN A 612 13.59 -11.07 16.56
C ASN A 612 12.90 -11.85 17.70
N SER A 613 12.84 -11.23 18.88
CA SER A 613 12.24 -11.85 20.05
C SER A 613 10.78 -12.23 19.81
N GLY A 614 10.40 -13.43 20.22
CA GLY A 614 9.05 -13.97 20.10
C GLY A 614 8.78 -14.82 18.84
N TRP A 615 9.70 -14.79 17.86
CA TRP A 615 9.60 -15.58 16.63
C TRP A 615 10.41 -16.88 16.68
#